data_34e0f088b0219abf9bc8cbf45c44a390
#
_entry.id   34e0f088b0219abf9bc8cbf45c44a390
#
_cell.length_a   1.000
_cell.length_b   1.000
_cell.length_c   1.000
_cell.angle_alpha   90.00
_cell.angle_beta   90.00
_cell.angle_gamma   90.00
#
_symmetry.space_group_name_H-M   'P 1'
#
loop_
_entity.id
_entity.type
_entity.pdbx_description
1 polymer ?
#
loop_
_entity_poly.entity_id
_entity_poly.type
_entity_poly.pdbx_seq_one_letter_code
_entity_poly.pdbx_strand_id
1 'polypeptide(L)'
;MNILIVGGNGGIGLAMVKEALVRFQQAQIHATYRRTKSDYEHSALIWHQVDVTDETQVKNLSQAVNSIDWVINCVGMLHTPNKGPEKNLRMVEPDFFLQNIAVNTLPSMLLAKYFTPLLKCSGAPKFAVVSAKVGSISDNHLGGWYSYRASKAALNMFLKTMSIEWQRTLKNGVVLALHPGTTDTALSEPFQANVPEGKLFTPERVASDLMGQIVKAAPQDSGAFLTYDGERLPW
;
A
#
# COMPACT_ATOMS: atom_id res chain seq x y z
N MET A 1 4.01 16.76 -11.95
CA MET A 1 4.12 15.63 -11.01
C MET A 1 3.13 14.55 -11.40
N ASN A 2 3.56 13.29 -11.39
CA ASN A 2 2.71 12.14 -11.73
C ASN A 2 2.71 11.15 -10.55
N ILE A 3 1.52 10.78 -10.08
CA ILE A 3 1.33 9.88 -8.93
C ILE A 3 0.53 8.67 -9.38
N LEU A 4 1.06 7.46 -9.14
CA LEU A 4 0.33 6.21 -9.33
C LEU A 4 -0.22 5.71 -7.98
N ILE A 5 -1.55 5.58 -7.89
CA ILE A 5 -2.24 5.02 -6.73
C ILE A 5 -2.81 3.66 -7.12
N VAL A 6 -2.20 2.61 -6.61
CA VAL A 6 -2.56 1.22 -6.91
C VAL A 6 -3.64 0.76 -5.95
N GLY A 7 -4.71 0.15 -6.48
CA GLY A 7 -5.90 -0.16 -5.69
C GLY A 7 -6.76 1.06 -5.39
N GLY A 8 -6.75 2.05 -6.30
CA GLY A 8 -7.46 3.33 -6.16
C GLY A 8 -8.99 3.21 -6.06
N ASN A 9 -9.55 2.03 -6.31
CA ASN A 9 -10.99 1.75 -6.15
C ASN A 9 -11.35 1.21 -4.75
N GLY A 10 -10.37 0.88 -3.91
CA GLY A 10 -10.61 0.45 -2.53
C GLY A 10 -10.87 1.62 -1.58
N GLY A 11 -11.34 1.34 -0.35
CA GLY A 11 -11.69 2.38 0.62
C GLY A 11 -10.55 3.39 0.86
N ILE A 12 -9.39 2.94 1.33
CA ILE A 12 -8.21 3.81 1.51
C ILE A 12 -7.72 4.35 0.16
N GLY A 13 -7.67 3.50 -0.88
CA GLY A 13 -7.16 3.89 -2.19
C GLY A 13 -7.95 5.02 -2.84
N LEU A 14 -9.27 4.97 -2.80
CA LEU A 14 -10.12 6.04 -3.36
C LEU A 14 -9.98 7.34 -2.58
N ALA A 15 -9.88 7.26 -1.25
CA ALA A 15 -9.61 8.42 -0.42
C ALA A 15 -8.23 9.03 -0.73
N MET A 16 -7.21 8.20 -0.96
CA MET A 16 -5.87 8.66 -1.40
C MET A 16 -5.91 9.33 -2.77
N VAL A 17 -6.72 8.83 -3.72
CA VAL A 17 -6.92 9.48 -5.03
C VAL A 17 -7.50 10.87 -4.85
N LYS A 18 -8.57 11.01 -4.07
CA LYS A 18 -9.23 12.29 -3.80
C LYS A 18 -8.28 13.26 -3.08
N GLU A 19 -7.57 12.79 -2.06
CA GLU A 19 -6.59 13.59 -1.31
C GLU A 19 -5.45 14.08 -2.22
N ALA A 20 -4.92 13.21 -3.10
CA ALA A 20 -3.88 13.58 -4.04
C ALA A 20 -4.34 14.70 -5.02
N LEU A 21 -5.55 14.59 -5.54
CA LEU A 21 -6.14 15.60 -6.45
C LEU A 21 -6.35 16.95 -5.77
N VAL A 22 -6.77 16.96 -4.52
CA VAL A 22 -6.95 18.20 -3.73
C VAL A 22 -5.60 18.82 -3.39
N ARG A 23 -4.64 18.02 -2.94
CA ARG A 23 -3.34 18.48 -2.44
C ARG A 23 -2.39 18.92 -3.55
N PHE A 24 -2.45 18.27 -4.72
CA PHE A 24 -1.53 18.47 -5.84
C PHE A 24 -2.31 18.87 -7.11
N GLN A 25 -2.83 20.07 -7.14
CA GLN A 25 -3.72 20.58 -8.22
C GLN A 25 -3.11 20.50 -9.63
N GLN A 26 -1.78 20.48 -9.74
CA GLN A 26 -1.06 20.38 -11.02
C GLN A 26 -0.53 18.96 -11.31
N ALA A 27 -0.87 17.98 -10.47
CA ALA A 27 -0.43 16.59 -10.68
C ALA A 27 -1.41 15.83 -11.58
N GLN A 28 -0.87 14.93 -12.40
CA GLN A 28 -1.63 13.87 -13.04
C GLN A 28 -1.68 12.67 -12.09
N ILE A 29 -2.88 12.20 -11.78
CA ILE A 29 -3.09 11.02 -10.95
C ILE A 29 -3.47 9.84 -11.83
N HIS A 30 -2.71 8.76 -11.72
CA HIS A 30 -3.01 7.46 -12.29
C HIS A 30 -3.55 6.58 -11.17
N ALA A 31 -4.71 5.97 -11.35
CA ALA A 31 -5.29 5.07 -10.36
C ALA A 31 -5.61 3.71 -10.98
N THR A 32 -5.42 2.62 -10.24
CA THR A 32 -5.76 1.29 -10.74
C THR A 32 -7.01 0.72 -10.08
N TYR A 33 -7.74 -0.06 -10.85
CA TYR A 33 -8.82 -0.93 -10.39
C TYR A 33 -8.69 -2.32 -11.03
N ARG A 34 -9.24 -3.38 -10.38
CA ARG A 34 -9.15 -4.74 -10.91
C ARG A 34 -10.38 -5.14 -11.72
N ARG A 35 -11.58 -5.05 -11.15
CA ARG A 35 -12.83 -5.52 -11.76
C ARG A 35 -13.76 -4.37 -12.13
N THR A 36 -14.14 -3.58 -11.18
CA THR A 36 -15.12 -2.50 -11.35
C THR A 36 -14.42 -1.16 -11.15
N LYS A 37 -14.52 -0.26 -12.13
CA LYS A 37 -14.04 1.12 -12.02
C LYS A 37 -14.93 1.89 -11.03
N SER A 38 -14.35 2.81 -10.27
CA SER A 38 -15.11 3.78 -9.50
C SER A 38 -15.82 4.78 -10.43
N ASP A 39 -17.00 5.24 -10.03
CA ASP A 39 -17.72 6.31 -10.73
C ASP A 39 -17.10 7.69 -10.50
N TYR A 40 -16.09 7.77 -9.63
CA TYR A 40 -15.39 9.03 -9.38
C TYR A 40 -14.54 9.45 -10.58
N GLU A 41 -14.81 10.64 -11.09
CA GLU A 41 -14.13 11.21 -12.26
C GLU A 41 -13.52 12.58 -11.92
N HIS A 42 -12.39 12.88 -12.53
CA HIS A 42 -11.71 14.16 -12.44
C HIS A 42 -10.81 14.35 -13.68
N SER A 43 -10.66 15.57 -14.18
CA SER A 43 -9.87 15.85 -15.40
C SER A 43 -8.39 15.46 -15.30
N ALA A 44 -7.82 15.48 -14.09
CA ALA A 44 -6.45 15.09 -13.79
C ALA A 44 -6.34 13.62 -13.31
N LEU A 45 -7.39 12.77 -13.47
CA LEU A 45 -7.40 11.37 -13.06
C LEU A 45 -7.52 10.46 -14.27
N ILE A 46 -6.58 9.50 -14.36
CA ILE A 46 -6.60 8.43 -15.37
C ILE A 46 -6.75 7.09 -14.67
N TRP A 47 -7.80 6.36 -15.02
CA TRP A 47 -8.05 5.02 -14.50
C TRP A 47 -7.44 3.95 -15.40
N HIS A 48 -6.78 2.96 -14.77
CA HIS A 48 -6.20 1.79 -15.45
C HIS A 48 -6.80 0.51 -14.86
N GLN A 49 -7.30 -0.37 -15.74
CA GLN A 49 -7.72 -1.71 -15.32
C GLN A 49 -6.51 -2.62 -15.28
N VAL A 50 -6.15 -3.10 -14.08
CA VAL A 50 -4.95 -3.92 -13.87
C VAL A 50 -5.17 -4.89 -12.71
N ASP A 51 -4.94 -6.18 -12.94
CA ASP A 51 -4.66 -7.11 -11.85
C ASP A 51 -3.16 -7.04 -11.51
N VAL A 52 -2.85 -6.44 -10.38
CA VAL A 52 -1.45 -6.22 -9.98
C VAL A 52 -0.75 -7.47 -9.44
N THR A 53 -1.44 -8.61 -9.42
CA THR A 53 -0.83 -9.93 -9.20
C THR A 53 -0.35 -10.57 -10.50
N ASP A 54 -0.73 -10.00 -11.66
CA ASP A 54 -0.30 -10.41 -12.99
C ASP A 54 0.87 -9.55 -13.45
N GLU A 55 2.03 -10.17 -13.59
CA GLU A 55 3.27 -9.49 -13.98
C GLU A 55 3.16 -8.81 -15.34
N THR A 56 2.49 -9.44 -16.31
CA THR A 56 2.32 -8.89 -17.67
C THR A 56 1.50 -7.60 -17.63
N GLN A 57 0.42 -7.57 -16.85
CA GLN A 57 -0.42 -6.38 -16.71
C GLN A 57 0.33 -5.25 -16.01
N VAL A 58 1.13 -5.53 -14.97
CA VAL A 58 1.96 -4.51 -14.30
C VAL A 58 3.02 -3.96 -15.25
N LYS A 59 3.66 -4.82 -16.06
CA LYS A 59 4.60 -4.40 -17.11
C LYS A 59 3.94 -3.48 -18.12
N ASN A 60 2.77 -3.86 -18.62
CA ASN A 60 2.02 -3.04 -19.60
C ASN A 60 1.61 -1.69 -19.00
N LEU A 61 1.18 -1.67 -17.73
CA LEU A 61 0.90 -0.42 -17.02
C LEU A 61 2.12 0.50 -16.98
N SER A 62 3.32 -0.03 -16.67
CA SER A 62 4.55 0.77 -16.63
C SER A 62 4.93 1.35 -18.00
N GLN A 63 4.55 0.69 -19.09
CA GLN A 63 4.77 1.17 -20.46
C GLN A 63 3.73 2.21 -20.89
N ALA A 64 2.52 2.16 -20.34
CA ALA A 64 1.45 3.12 -20.62
C ALA A 64 1.63 4.45 -19.89
N VAL A 65 2.45 4.47 -18.83
CA VAL A 65 2.71 5.66 -18.02
C VAL A 65 4.09 6.22 -18.39
N ASN A 66 4.13 7.43 -18.98
CA ASN A 66 5.36 8.01 -19.52
C ASN A 66 6.37 8.45 -18.45
N SER A 67 5.88 8.90 -17.30
CA SER A 67 6.72 9.33 -16.17
C SER A 67 5.97 9.16 -14.86
N ILE A 68 6.69 8.88 -13.79
CA ILE A 68 6.12 8.69 -12.46
C ILE A 68 7.06 9.29 -11.40
N ASP A 69 6.49 10.03 -10.48
CA ASP A 69 7.23 10.57 -9.32
C ASP A 69 6.96 9.74 -8.07
N TRP A 70 5.71 9.32 -7.87
CA TRP A 70 5.32 8.54 -6.71
C TRP A 70 4.51 7.31 -7.10
N VAL A 71 4.79 6.17 -6.46
CA VAL A 71 3.97 4.97 -6.47
C VAL A 71 3.45 4.74 -5.07
N ILE A 72 2.12 4.69 -4.92
CA ILE A 72 1.45 4.43 -3.64
C ILE A 72 0.60 3.18 -3.80
N ASN A 73 0.98 2.08 -3.13
CA ASN A 73 0.23 0.83 -3.19
C ASN A 73 -0.70 0.68 -1.99
N CYS A 74 -2.02 0.69 -2.26
CA CYS A 74 -3.08 0.49 -1.27
C CYS A 74 -3.74 -0.89 -1.35
N VAL A 75 -3.20 -1.81 -2.16
CA VAL A 75 -3.75 -3.16 -2.32
C VAL A 75 -3.47 -4.01 -1.08
N GLY A 76 -4.48 -4.72 -0.62
CA GLY A 76 -4.36 -5.68 0.46
C GLY A 76 -5.59 -6.57 0.59
N MET A 77 -5.41 -7.73 1.21
CA MET A 77 -6.44 -8.71 1.51
C MET A 77 -6.24 -9.23 2.93
N LEU A 78 -7.29 -9.29 3.71
CA LEU A 78 -7.31 -9.87 5.06
C LEU A 78 -8.21 -11.10 5.12
N HIS A 79 -9.27 -11.10 4.34
CA HIS A 79 -10.27 -12.17 4.27
C HIS A 79 -10.84 -12.29 2.86
N THR A 80 -11.52 -13.38 2.61
CA THR A 80 -12.39 -13.60 1.45
C THR A 80 -13.85 -13.76 1.93
N PRO A 81 -14.85 -13.81 1.04
CA PRO A 81 -16.22 -14.07 1.46
C PRO A 81 -16.40 -15.37 2.29
N ASN A 82 -15.54 -16.36 2.05
CA ASN A 82 -15.65 -17.68 2.65
C ASN A 82 -14.59 -17.98 3.71
N LYS A 83 -13.58 -17.11 3.89
CA LYS A 83 -12.44 -17.37 4.77
C LYS A 83 -11.98 -16.10 5.47
N GLY A 84 -12.03 -16.11 6.81
CA GLY A 84 -11.40 -15.09 7.65
C GLY A 84 -9.97 -15.44 8.03
N PRO A 85 -9.24 -14.51 8.66
CA PRO A 85 -7.90 -14.77 9.17
C PRO A 85 -7.94 -15.80 10.30
N GLU A 86 -6.90 -16.62 10.39
CA GLU A 86 -6.82 -17.77 11.29
C GLU A 86 -6.69 -17.32 12.75
N LYS A 87 -7.54 -17.87 13.63
CA LYS A 87 -7.47 -17.63 15.08
C LYS A 87 -6.45 -18.54 15.78
N ASN A 88 -6.14 -19.70 15.19
CA ASN A 88 -5.19 -20.69 15.72
C ASN A 88 -4.59 -21.54 14.59
N LEU A 89 -3.53 -22.30 14.88
CA LEU A 89 -2.79 -23.11 13.90
C LEU A 89 -3.64 -24.13 13.14
N ARG A 90 -4.70 -24.68 13.77
CA ARG A 90 -5.57 -25.68 13.12
C ARG A 90 -6.38 -25.11 11.95
N MET A 91 -6.49 -23.77 11.89
CA MET A 91 -7.23 -23.07 10.82
C MET A 91 -6.35 -22.68 9.63
N VAL A 92 -5.03 -22.95 9.71
CA VAL A 92 -4.10 -22.63 8.62
C VAL A 92 -4.38 -23.52 7.42
N GLU A 93 -4.56 -22.89 6.26
CA GLU A 93 -4.75 -23.54 4.97
C GLU A 93 -3.70 -23.02 3.98
N PRO A 94 -2.96 -23.93 3.30
CA PRO A 94 -1.89 -23.54 2.38
C PRO A 94 -2.35 -22.57 1.30
N ASP A 95 -3.51 -22.80 0.68
CA ASP A 95 -4.04 -21.96 -0.39
C ASP A 95 -4.38 -20.54 0.09
N PHE A 96 -4.95 -20.40 1.29
CA PHE A 96 -5.23 -19.09 1.86
C PHE A 96 -3.93 -18.34 2.23
N PHE A 97 -2.92 -19.07 2.73
CA PHE A 97 -1.60 -18.51 2.98
C PHE A 97 -0.97 -17.99 1.67
N LEU A 98 -0.91 -18.83 0.64
CA LEU A 98 -0.36 -18.44 -0.67
C LEU A 98 -1.13 -17.27 -1.28
N GLN A 99 -2.44 -17.25 -1.15
CA GLN A 99 -3.27 -16.14 -1.62
C GLN A 99 -2.94 -14.82 -0.89
N ASN A 100 -2.73 -14.87 0.44
CA ASN A 100 -2.29 -13.70 1.21
C ASN A 100 -0.93 -13.18 0.71
N ILE A 101 0.04 -14.06 0.48
CA ILE A 101 1.35 -13.68 -0.08
C ILE A 101 1.18 -13.07 -1.48
N ALA A 102 0.41 -13.70 -2.35
CA ALA A 102 0.20 -13.25 -3.72
C ALA A 102 -0.48 -11.88 -3.79
N VAL A 103 -1.40 -11.56 -2.87
CA VAL A 103 -2.13 -10.27 -2.91
C VAL A 103 -1.43 -9.19 -2.09
N ASN A 104 -0.85 -9.53 -0.93
CA ASN A 104 -0.31 -8.52 -0.02
C ASN A 104 1.16 -8.18 -0.28
N THR A 105 1.94 -9.10 -0.89
CA THR A 105 3.40 -8.93 -1.05
C THR A 105 3.79 -8.78 -2.51
N LEU A 106 3.41 -9.72 -3.37
CA LEU A 106 3.84 -9.78 -4.77
C LEU A 106 3.57 -8.50 -5.57
N PRO A 107 2.40 -7.81 -5.44
CA PRO A 107 2.15 -6.58 -6.17
C PRO A 107 3.22 -5.51 -5.94
N SER A 108 3.66 -5.31 -4.70
CA SER A 108 4.71 -4.32 -4.40
C SER A 108 6.04 -4.68 -5.06
N MET A 109 6.38 -5.98 -5.13
CA MET A 109 7.60 -6.43 -5.81
C MET A 109 7.53 -6.17 -7.32
N LEU A 110 6.40 -6.50 -7.97
CA LEU A 110 6.19 -6.27 -9.39
C LEU A 110 6.18 -4.76 -9.72
N LEU A 111 5.48 -3.97 -8.92
CA LEU A 111 5.47 -2.51 -9.07
C LEU A 111 6.89 -1.94 -8.94
N ALA A 112 7.66 -2.35 -7.94
CA ALA A 112 9.03 -1.89 -7.78
C ALA A 112 9.90 -2.29 -8.99
N LYS A 113 9.80 -3.53 -9.47
CA LYS A 113 10.54 -4.03 -10.63
C LYS A 113 10.32 -3.17 -11.88
N TYR A 114 9.09 -2.82 -12.18
CA TYR A 114 8.74 -2.14 -13.42
C TYR A 114 8.69 -0.62 -13.31
N PHE A 115 8.47 -0.05 -12.13
CA PHE A 115 8.39 1.41 -11.94
C PHE A 115 9.69 2.05 -11.44
N THR A 116 10.64 1.30 -10.86
CA THR A 116 11.94 1.87 -10.44
C THR A 116 12.67 2.56 -11.60
N PRO A 117 12.69 2.04 -12.85
CA PRO A 117 13.31 2.76 -13.97
C PRO A 117 12.68 4.14 -14.23
N LEU A 118 11.34 4.26 -14.13
CA LEU A 118 10.63 5.53 -14.28
C LEU A 118 10.90 6.47 -13.10
N LEU A 119 10.89 5.94 -11.89
CA LEU A 119 11.17 6.69 -10.66
C LEU A 119 12.59 7.27 -10.64
N LYS A 120 13.55 6.64 -11.30
CA LYS A 120 14.93 7.17 -11.44
C LYS A 120 14.98 8.50 -12.20
N CYS A 121 13.97 8.80 -13.02
CA CYS A 121 13.89 10.06 -13.75
C CYS A 121 13.25 11.19 -12.93
N SER A 122 12.71 10.90 -11.75
CA SER A 122 12.10 11.88 -10.86
C SER A 122 13.13 12.58 -9.97
N GLY A 123 12.89 13.87 -9.68
CA GLY A 123 13.70 14.64 -8.74
C GLY A 123 13.48 14.24 -7.27
N ALA A 124 12.29 13.68 -6.93
CA ALA A 124 11.94 13.29 -5.57
C ALA A 124 11.05 12.02 -5.56
N PRO A 125 11.61 10.87 -5.99
CA PRO A 125 10.85 9.65 -6.17
C PRO A 125 10.44 9.04 -4.82
N LYS A 126 9.19 8.56 -4.73
CA LYS A 126 8.67 7.90 -3.54
C LYS A 126 7.94 6.61 -3.89
N PHE A 127 8.17 5.59 -3.09
CA PHE A 127 7.47 4.30 -3.13
C PHE A 127 6.89 4.03 -1.75
N ALA A 128 5.58 4.23 -1.59
CA ALA A 128 4.88 4.05 -0.33
C ALA A 128 3.88 2.90 -0.42
N VAL A 129 3.80 2.08 0.62
CA VAL A 129 2.88 0.93 0.63
C VAL A 129 2.09 0.90 1.92
N VAL A 130 0.78 0.73 1.81
CA VAL A 130 -0.09 0.48 2.96
C VAL A 130 0.19 -0.93 3.48
N SER A 131 0.95 -0.99 4.56
CA SER A 131 1.23 -2.19 5.34
C SER A 131 0.25 -2.28 6.53
N ALA A 132 0.61 -3.02 7.55
CA ALA A 132 -0.16 -3.14 8.78
C ALA A 132 0.76 -3.41 9.97
N LYS A 133 0.44 -2.84 11.15
CA LYS A 133 1.19 -3.06 12.38
C LYS A 133 1.38 -4.55 12.71
N VAL A 134 0.39 -5.37 12.36
CA VAL A 134 0.45 -6.83 12.54
C VAL A 134 1.56 -7.52 11.71
N GLY A 135 2.17 -6.83 10.75
CA GLY A 135 3.36 -7.28 10.01
C GLY A 135 4.68 -7.08 10.77
N SER A 136 4.66 -6.38 11.90
CA SER A 136 5.82 -6.28 12.80
C SER A 136 6.00 -7.62 13.54
N ILE A 137 7.21 -8.16 13.49
CA ILE A 137 7.57 -9.37 14.25
C ILE A 137 7.76 -9.02 15.71
N SER A 138 8.44 -7.91 16.00
CA SER A 138 8.76 -7.47 17.36
C SER A 138 7.53 -7.02 18.16
N ASP A 139 6.50 -6.44 17.49
CA ASP A 139 5.25 -5.99 18.12
C ASP A 139 4.19 -7.12 18.22
N ASN A 140 4.52 -8.34 17.81
CA ASN A 140 3.56 -9.44 17.81
C ASN A 140 3.40 -10.08 19.19
N HIS A 141 2.53 -9.52 20.01
CA HIS A 141 2.17 -10.05 21.35
C HIS A 141 0.81 -10.79 21.36
N LEU A 142 -0.01 -10.63 20.30
CA LEU A 142 -1.37 -11.17 20.27
C LEU A 142 -1.48 -12.53 19.56
N GLY A 143 -0.58 -12.83 18.63
CA GLY A 143 -0.67 -14.02 17.78
C GLY A 143 -1.89 -14.00 16.85
N GLY A 144 -2.29 -15.19 16.35
CA GLY A 144 -3.38 -15.33 15.38
C GLY A 144 -3.07 -14.69 14.02
N TRP A 145 -4.02 -14.76 13.09
CA TRP A 145 -3.94 -14.16 11.74
C TRP A 145 -2.68 -14.57 10.97
N TYR A 146 -2.32 -15.83 11.05
CA TYR A 146 -1.03 -16.36 10.59
C TYR A 146 -0.69 -15.96 9.16
N SER A 147 -1.59 -16.21 8.21
CA SER A 147 -1.38 -15.89 6.80
C SER A 147 -1.25 -14.38 6.57
N TYR A 148 -2.10 -13.58 7.21
CA TYR A 148 -2.08 -12.13 7.06
C TYR A 148 -0.80 -11.52 7.66
N ARG A 149 -0.45 -11.88 8.92
CA ARG A 149 0.79 -11.42 9.55
C ARG A 149 2.01 -11.79 8.73
N ALA A 150 2.11 -13.06 8.30
CA ALA A 150 3.23 -13.52 7.50
C ALA A 150 3.34 -12.76 6.17
N SER A 151 2.22 -12.48 5.48
CA SER A 151 2.23 -11.72 4.24
C SER A 151 2.64 -10.26 4.44
N LYS A 152 2.22 -9.62 5.54
CA LYS A 152 2.62 -8.23 5.84
C LYS A 152 4.06 -8.15 6.37
N ALA A 153 4.56 -9.17 7.06
CA ALA A 153 5.97 -9.28 7.43
C ALA A 153 6.86 -9.47 6.18
N ALA A 154 6.44 -10.33 5.24
CA ALA A 154 7.12 -10.49 3.96
C ALA A 154 7.15 -9.19 3.14
N LEU A 155 6.03 -8.44 3.10
CA LEU A 155 5.96 -7.12 2.51
C LEU A 155 6.95 -6.14 3.17
N ASN A 156 6.97 -6.10 4.51
CA ASN A 156 7.86 -5.25 5.29
C ASN A 156 9.34 -5.57 5.00
N MET A 157 9.70 -6.87 4.97
CA MET A 157 11.05 -7.32 4.61
C MET A 157 11.43 -6.88 3.19
N PHE A 158 10.53 -7.03 2.23
CA PHE A 158 10.75 -6.58 0.86
C PHE A 158 11.03 -5.07 0.80
N LEU A 159 10.19 -4.25 1.43
CA LEU A 159 10.34 -2.79 1.43
C LEU A 159 11.66 -2.36 2.11
N LYS A 160 12.02 -3.02 3.21
CA LYS A 160 13.31 -2.78 3.88
C LYS A 160 14.48 -3.13 2.96
N THR A 161 14.45 -4.28 2.30
CA THR A 161 15.50 -4.71 1.36
C THR A 161 15.61 -3.73 0.19
N MET A 162 14.49 -3.34 -0.41
CA MET A 162 14.41 -2.37 -1.49
C MET A 162 15.01 -1.01 -1.07
N SER A 163 14.71 -0.54 0.14
CA SER A 163 15.28 0.72 0.63
C SER A 163 16.80 0.70 0.71
N ILE A 164 17.39 -0.42 1.12
CA ILE A 164 18.85 -0.62 1.18
C ILE A 164 19.46 -0.62 -0.23
N GLU A 165 18.81 -1.26 -1.20
CA GLU A 165 19.20 -1.22 -2.60
C GLU A 165 19.17 0.21 -3.15
N TRP A 166 18.08 0.94 -2.87
CA TRP A 166 17.89 2.31 -3.34
C TRP A 166 18.90 3.31 -2.75
N GLN A 167 19.43 3.09 -1.55
CA GLN A 167 20.54 3.91 -1.01
C GLN A 167 21.73 3.98 -1.97
N ARG A 168 21.92 2.96 -2.80
CA ARG A 168 23.02 2.89 -3.79
C ARG A 168 22.56 3.27 -5.19
N THR A 169 21.34 2.88 -5.59
CA THR A 169 20.86 2.96 -6.98
C THR A 169 19.91 4.12 -7.26
N LEU A 170 19.31 4.71 -6.20
CA LEU A 170 18.36 5.82 -6.28
C LEU A 170 18.43 6.64 -4.97
N LYS A 171 19.55 7.36 -4.77
CA LYS A 171 19.92 8.00 -3.50
C LYS A 171 18.93 9.02 -2.95
N ASN A 172 18.14 9.67 -3.82
CA ASN A 172 17.06 10.59 -3.45
C ASN A 172 15.70 9.90 -3.29
N GLY A 173 15.65 8.58 -3.47
CA GLY A 173 14.43 7.79 -3.38
C GLY A 173 14.01 7.47 -1.94
N VAL A 174 12.71 7.49 -1.71
CA VAL A 174 12.11 7.19 -0.41
C VAL A 174 11.22 5.97 -0.52
N VAL A 175 11.46 4.96 0.31
CA VAL A 175 10.62 3.75 0.44
C VAL A 175 9.98 3.75 1.81
N LEU A 176 8.64 3.65 1.88
CA LEU A 176 7.88 3.68 3.14
C LEU A 176 6.93 2.48 3.26
N ALA A 177 6.92 1.86 4.43
CA ALA A 177 5.82 1.03 4.89
C ALA A 177 4.92 1.87 5.81
N LEU A 178 3.60 1.89 5.57
CA LEU A 178 2.67 2.76 6.28
C LEU A 178 1.57 1.93 6.95
N HIS A 179 1.40 2.10 8.26
CA HIS A 179 0.27 1.53 8.99
C HIS A 179 -0.86 2.57 9.10
N PRO A 180 -2.05 2.27 8.55
CA PRO A 180 -3.15 3.23 8.47
C PRO A 180 -3.98 3.34 9.77
N GLY A 181 -3.68 2.55 10.81
CA GLY A 181 -4.64 2.31 11.88
C GLY A 181 -5.79 1.40 11.43
N THR A 182 -6.85 1.29 12.25
CA THR A 182 -8.08 0.61 11.82
C THR A 182 -8.95 1.60 11.07
N THR A 183 -9.12 1.36 9.77
CA THR A 183 -9.85 2.25 8.87
C THR A 183 -11.19 1.64 8.52
N ASP A 184 -12.25 2.42 8.53
CA ASP A 184 -13.61 1.98 8.16
C ASP A 184 -13.69 1.68 6.65
N THR A 185 -13.56 0.41 6.33
CA THR A 185 -13.54 -0.11 4.96
C THR A 185 -14.08 -1.54 4.94
N ALA A 186 -14.50 -2.03 3.79
CA ALA A 186 -14.93 -3.43 3.61
C ALA A 186 -13.88 -4.47 4.08
N LEU A 187 -12.57 -4.12 4.05
CA LEU A 187 -11.51 -4.99 4.54
C LEU A 187 -11.54 -5.16 6.06
N SER A 188 -11.86 -4.11 6.80
CA SER A 188 -11.88 -4.12 8.27
C SER A 188 -13.26 -4.42 8.86
N GLU A 189 -14.33 -4.21 8.11
CA GLU A 189 -15.72 -4.30 8.56
C GLU A 189 -16.03 -5.53 9.45
N PRO A 190 -15.61 -6.77 9.09
CA PRO A 190 -15.89 -7.94 9.93
C PRO A 190 -15.14 -7.95 11.28
N PHE A 191 -14.21 -7.02 11.50
CA PHE A 191 -13.31 -6.99 12.67
C PHE A 191 -13.47 -5.72 13.51
N GLN A 192 -14.45 -4.85 13.18
CA GLN A 192 -14.62 -3.55 13.82
C GLN A 192 -15.26 -3.62 15.21
N ALA A 193 -15.97 -4.68 15.51
CA ALA A 193 -16.74 -4.81 16.78
C ALA A 193 -15.89 -4.62 18.06
N ASN A 194 -14.59 -4.90 18.00
CA ASN A 194 -13.68 -4.79 19.13
C ASN A 194 -12.72 -3.59 19.02
N VAL A 195 -12.96 -2.68 18.09
CA VAL A 195 -12.12 -1.49 17.94
C VAL A 195 -12.48 -0.49 19.05
N PRO A 196 -11.50 -0.02 19.86
CA PRO A 196 -11.77 0.96 20.90
C PRO A 196 -12.41 2.24 20.34
N GLU A 197 -13.23 2.89 21.14
CA GLU A 197 -13.84 4.17 20.79
C GLU A 197 -12.78 5.19 20.33
N GLY A 198 -13.06 5.88 19.23
CA GLY A 198 -12.15 6.86 18.61
C GLY A 198 -10.95 6.26 17.85
N LYS A 199 -10.83 4.91 17.75
CA LYS A 199 -9.75 4.23 17.01
C LYS A 199 -10.18 3.64 15.66
N LEU A 200 -11.44 3.79 15.28
CA LEU A 200 -11.93 3.51 13.93
C LEU A 200 -11.89 4.83 13.13
N PHE A 201 -11.05 4.89 12.13
CA PHE A 201 -10.80 6.11 11.36
C PHE A 201 -11.54 6.08 10.03
N THR A 202 -12.00 7.24 9.56
CA THR A 202 -12.56 7.34 8.21
C THR A 202 -11.46 7.22 7.15
N PRO A 203 -11.76 6.71 5.95
CA PRO A 203 -10.80 6.64 4.86
C PRO A 203 -10.18 7.99 4.50
N GLU A 204 -10.96 9.07 4.57
CA GLU A 204 -10.51 10.44 4.26
C GLU A 204 -9.47 10.92 5.27
N ARG A 205 -9.70 10.72 6.56
CA ARG A 205 -8.73 11.03 7.60
C ARG A 205 -7.43 10.27 7.37
N VAL A 206 -7.54 8.95 7.16
CA VAL A 206 -6.37 8.08 6.93
C VAL A 206 -5.60 8.53 5.67
N ALA A 207 -6.30 8.85 4.59
CA ALA A 207 -5.66 9.34 3.37
C ALA A 207 -4.88 10.65 3.61
N SER A 208 -5.47 11.59 4.34
CA SER A 208 -4.80 12.86 4.68
C SER A 208 -3.56 12.63 5.57
N ASP A 209 -3.68 11.78 6.60
CA ASP A 209 -2.59 11.43 7.50
C ASP A 209 -1.44 10.74 6.74
N LEU A 210 -1.72 9.67 5.98
CA LEU A 210 -0.71 8.93 5.23
C LEU A 210 -0.07 9.80 4.13
N MET A 211 -0.85 10.61 3.41
CA MET A 211 -0.31 11.54 2.42
C MET A 211 0.60 12.57 3.08
N GLY A 212 0.26 13.02 4.28
CA GLY A 212 1.11 13.88 5.10
C GLY A 212 2.46 13.23 5.41
N GLN A 213 2.50 11.94 5.79
CA GLN A 213 3.74 11.21 6.01
C GLN A 213 4.56 11.06 4.72
N ILE A 214 3.91 10.71 3.60
CA ILE A 214 4.59 10.59 2.30
C ILE A 214 5.20 11.93 1.88
N VAL A 215 4.50 13.04 2.03
CA VAL A 215 5.01 14.38 1.69
C VAL A 215 6.24 14.74 2.51
N LYS A 216 6.17 14.56 3.83
CA LYS A 216 7.23 14.94 4.79
C LYS A 216 8.50 14.08 4.66
N ALA A 217 8.35 12.83 4.21
CA ALA A 217 9.46 11.88 4.19
C ALA A 217 10.57 12.34 3.22
N ALA A 218 11.79 12.31 3.71
CA ALA A 218 13.03 12.63 3.00
C ALA A 218 13.91 11.37 2.85
N PRO A 219 14.99 11.42 2.04
CA PRO A 219 15.81 10.23 1.78
C PRO A 219 16.35 9.51 3.03
N GLN A 220 16.59 10.22 4.13
CA GLN A 220 17.00 9.64 5.42
C GLN A 220 15.88 8.80 6.10
N ASP A 221 14.63 8.99 5.70
CA ASP A 221 13.49 8.21 6.20
C ASP A 221 13.22 6.95 5.35
N SER A 222 13.97 6.78 4.27
CA SER A 222 13.82 5.62 3.40
C SER A 222 14.05 4.32 4.16
N GLY A 223 13.12 3.39 4.06
CA GLY A 223 13.10 2.15 4.83
C GLY A 223 12.48 2.31 6.22
N ALA A 224 11.69 3.36 6.46
CA ALA A 224 10.90 3.48 7.69
C ALA A 224 9.57 2.72 7.59
N PHE A 225 9.15 2.17 8.74
CA PHE A 225 7.80 1.68 8.97
C PHE A 225 7.09 2.66 9.91
N LEU A 226 6.09 3.36 9.41
CA LEU A 226 5.44 4.47 10.11
C LEU A 226 3.95 4.19 10.35
N THR A 227 3.45 4.68 11.47
CA THR A 227 2.01 4.81 11.72
C THR A 227 1.44 6.02 10.95
N TYR A 228 0.11 6.12 10.92
CA TYR A 228 -0.62 7.25 10.33
C TYR A 228 -0.23 8.60 10.96
N ASP A 229 0.14 8.63 12.23
CA ASP A 229 0.58 9.84 12.98
C ASP A 229 2.11 10.06 12.93
N GLY A 230 2.85 9.19 12.24
CA GLY A 230 4.28 9.33 11.99
C GLY A 230 5.20 8.69 13.03
N GLU A 231 4.65 7.93 13.99
CA GLU A 231 5.45 7.13 14.90
C GLU A 231 6.19 6.01 14.12
N ARG A 232 7.44 5.75 14.50
CA ARG A 232 8.21 4.63 13.92
C ARG A 232 7.85 3.33 14.60
N LEU A 233 7.38 2.38 13.82
CA LEU A 233 7.12 1.00 14.26
C LEU A 233 8.38 0.15 14.14
N PRO A 234 8.60 -0.80 15.07
CA PRO A 234 9.62 -1.83 14.89
C PRO A 234 9.18 -2.80 13.77
N TRP A 235 10.20 -3.42 13.15
CA TRP A 235 9.98 -4.43 12.10
C TRP A 235 9.53 -5.78 12.65
#